data_125ec3e2ac52187d79d6c25ff2a43d6c
#
_entry.id   125ec3e2ac52187d79d6c25ff2a43d6c
#
_cell.length_a   1.000
_cell.length_b   1.000
_cell.length_c   1.000
_cell.angle_alpha   90.00
_cell.angle_beta   90.00
_cell.angle_gamma   90.00
#
_symmetry.space_group_name_H-M   'P 1'
#
loop_
_entity.id
_entity.type
_entity.pdbx_description
1 polymer ?
#
loop_
_entity_poly.entity_id
_entity_poly.type
_entity_poly.pdbx_seq_one_letter_code
_entity_poly.pdbx_strand_id
1 'polypeptide(L)'
;MEIQLWRERLLPYELAVHELVEKFNHLAREHRERNLYSPIEQVTGRVKSVTSILEKMQRKGIPFEEMEEQVEDIAGIRIIC
;
A
#
# COMPACT_ATOMS: atom_id res chain seq x y z
N MET A 1 21.82 -8.97 2.80
CA MET A 1 20.90 -7.82 2.63
C MET A 1 20.29 -7.52 3.98
N GLU A 2 20.41 -6.29 4.43
CA GLU A 2 19.95 -5.93 5.76
C GLU A 2 18.44 -5.69 5.78
N ILE A 3 17.77 -6.28 6.77
CA ILE A 3 16.33 -6.10 6.98
C ILE A 3 15.99 -4.63 7.24
N GLN A 4 16.86 -3.93 7.97
CA GLN A 4 16.64 -2.52 8.28
C GLN A 4 16.62 -1.65 7.03
N LEU A 5 17.46 -1.93 6.06
CA LEU A 5 17.48 -1.21 4.79
C LEU A 5 16.15 -1.36 4.04
N TRP A 6 15.59 -2.58 4.05
CA TRP A 6 14.28 -2.83 3.47
C TRP A 6 13.17 -2.08 4.20
N ARG A 7 13.23 -2.05 5.54
CA ARG A 7 12.25 -1.32 6.34
C ARG A 7 12.29 0.17 6.03
N GLU A 8 13.48 0.75 5.92
CA GLU A 8 13.61 2.16 5.58
C GLU A 8 13.06 2.47 4.20
N ARG A 9 13.27 1.58 3.24
CA ARG A 9 12.76 1.76 1.87
C ARG A 9 11.25 1.61 1.79
N LEU A 10 10.66 0.73 2.58
CA LEU A 10 9.23 0.46 2.53
C LEU A 10 8.40 1.35 3.47
N LEU A 11 9.02 1.97 4.46
CA LEU A 11 8.32 2.80 5.43
C LEU A 11 7.48 3.91 4.80
N PRO A 12 7.97 4.68 3.81
CA PRO A 12 7.14 5.70 3.18
C PRO A 12 5.88 5.14 2.54
N TYR A 13 5.97 3.95 1.94
CA TYR A 13 4.81 3.29 1.35
C TYR A 13 3.80 2.87 2.41
N GLU A 14 4.28 2.31 3.52
CA GLU A 14 3.40 1.90 4.63
C GLU A 14 2.68 3.10 5.24
N LEU A 15 3.38 4.20 5.47
CA LEU A 15 2.79 5.42 6.02
C LEU A 15 1.76 6.02 5.06
N ALA A 16 2.06 6.06 3.77
CA ALA A 16 1.14 6.59 2.78
C ALA A 16 -0.12 5.76 2.67
N VAL A 17 0.01 4.44 2.65
CA VAL A 17 -1.14 3.52 2.60
C VAL A 17 -2.01 3.70 3.85
N HIS A 18 -1.39 3.75 5.01
CA HIS A 18 -2.11 3.91 6.28
C HIS A 18 -2.92 5.21 6.32
N GLU A 19 -2.30 6.32 5.93
CA GLU A 19 -2.97 7.62 5.89
C GLU A 19 -4.15 7.63 4.92
N LEU A 20 -3.96 7.08 3.74
CA LEU A 20 -5.03 7.04 2.75
C LEU A 20 -6.19 6.15 3.18
N VAL A 21 -5.89 4.98 3.74
CA VAL A 21 -6.94 4.08 4.24
C VAL A 21 -7.75 4.74 5.36
N GLU A 22 -7.08 5.38 6.32
CA GLU A 22 -7.77 6.07 7.41
C GLU A 22 -8.63 7.22 6.89
N LYS A 23 -8.12 7.98 5.95
CA LYS A 23 -8.84 9.11 5.37
C LYS A 23 -10.12 8.67 4.67
N PHE A 24 -10.03 7.65 3.81
CA PHE A 24 -11.21 7.14 3.10
C PHE A 24 -12.22 6.51 4.05
N ASN A 25 -11.78 5.76 5.05
CA ASN A 25 -12.68 5.18 6.04
C ASN A 25 -13.37 6.25 6.89
N HIS A 26 -12.66 7.33 7.20
CA HIS A 26 -13.24 8.46 7.92
C HIS A 26 -14.35 9.12 7.10
N LEU A 27 -14.09 9.36 5.81
CA LEU A 27 -15.10 9.96 4.92
C LEU A 27 -16.33 9.08 4.77
N ALA A 28 -16.14 7.77 4.63
CA ALA A 28 -17.25 6.83 4.52
C ALA A 28 -18.09 6.82 5.79
N ARG A 29 -17.46 6.87 6.96
CA ARG A 29 -18.15 6.94 8.26
C ARG A 29 -18.94 8.23 8.40
N GLU A 30 -18.33 9.35 8.05
CA GLU A 30 -18.99 10.66 8.11
C GLU A 30 -20.25 10.70 7.26
N HIS A 31 -20.19 10.17 6.04
CA HIS A 31 -21.36 10.09 5.16
C HIS A 31 -22.47 9.24 5.78
N ARG A 32 -22.13 8.10 6.38
CA ARG A 32 -23.12 7.25 7.04
C ARG A 32 -23.75 7.91 8.25
N GLU A 33 -22.98 8.61 9.06
CA GLU A 33 -23.49 9.32 10.25
C GLU A 33 -24.43 10.45 9.89
N ARG A 34 -24.23 11.07 8.71
CA ARG A 34 -25.10 12.14 8.19
C ARG A 34 -26.26 11.61 7.38
N ASN A 35 -26.45 10.30 7.33
CA ASN A 35 -27.48 9.65 6.50
C ASN A 35 -27.32 9.95 5.01
N LEU A 36 -26.10 10.23 4.57
CA LEU A 36 -25.80 10.44 3.17
C LEU A 36 -25.44 9.11 2.51
N TYR A 37 -25.75 9.00 1.23
CA TYR A 37 -25.36 7.82 0.48
C TYR A 37 -23.82 7.72 0.40
N SER A 38 -23.29 6.58 0.79
CA SER A 38 -21.85 6.30 0.65
C SER A 38 -21.66 5.07 -0.23
N PRO A 39 -21.06 5.21 -1.41
CA PRO A 39 -20.76 4.04 -2.25
C PRO A 39 -19.59 3.21 -1.71
N ILE A 40 -18.82 3.75 -0.77
CA ILE A 40 -17.65 3.06 -0.23
C ILE A 40 -18.05 2.29 1.04
N GLU A 41 -18.00 0.97 0.96
CA GLU A 41 -18.26 0.11 2.13
C GLU A 41 -17.01 -0.13 2.95
N GLN A 42 -15.88 -0.37 2.29
CA GLN A 42 -14.64 -0.69 2.95
C GLN A 42 -13.46 -0.24 2.11
N VAL A 43 -12.42 0.24 2.80
CA VAL A 43 -11.14 0.55 2.16
C VAL A 43 -10.06 -0.22 2.90
N THR A 44 -9.28 -0.97 2.16
CA THR A 44 -8.13 -1.69 2.70
C THR A 44 -6.91 -1.35 1.87
N GLY A 45 -5.75 -1.42 2.49
CA GLY A 45 -4.50 -1.17 1.80
C GLY A 45 -3.44 -2.15 2.25
N ARG A 46 -2.46 -2.38 1.41
CA ARG A 46 -1.33 -3.24 1.75
C ARG A 46 -0.07 -2.77 1.07
N VAL A 47 1.05 -3.10 1.69
CA VAL A 47 2.38 -2.99 1.10
C VAL A 47 2.86 -4.41 0.82
N LYS A 48 3.44 -4.63 -0.34
CA LYS A 48 3.94 -5.94 -0.73
C LYS A 48 5.03 -6.38 0.26
N SER A 49 5.02 -7.67 0.64
CA SER A 49 6.02 -8.19 1.56
C SER A 49 7.41 -8.18 0.93
N VAL A 50 8.44 -8.12 1.78
CA VAL A 50 9.84 -8.16 1.32
C VAL A 50 10.09 -9.43 0.50
N THR A 51 9.57 -10.57 0.94
CA THR A 51 9.72 -11.84 0.23
C THR A 51 9.15 -11.76 -1.19
N SER A 52 7.93 -11.21 -1.34
CA SER A 52 7.30 -11.07 -2.65
C SER A 52 8.08 -10.14 -3.57
N ILE A 53 8.60 -9.04 -3.03
CA ILE A 53 9.41 -8.10 -3.80
C ILE A 53 10.71 -8.77 -4.26
N LEU A 54 11.38 -9.50 -3.36
CA LEU A 54 12.60 -10.22 -3.70
C LEU A 54 12.39 -11.26 -4.78
N GLU A 55 11.31 -12.03 -4.69
CA GLU A 55 10.97 -13.02 -5.71
C GLU A 55 10.79 -12.37 -7.09
N LYS A 56 10.09 -11.26 -7.12
CA LYS A 56 9.86 -10.53 -8.37
C LYS A 56 11.16 -9.97 -8.95
N MET A 57 12.01 -9.42 -8.10
CA MET A 57 13.32 -8.91 -8.50
C MET A 57 14.21 -10.00 -9.08
N GLN A 58 14.26 -11.16 -8.42
CA GLN A 58 15.04 -12.30 -8.90
C GLN A 58 14.52 -12.82 -10.24
N ARG A 59 13.21 -12.93 -10.37
CA ARG A 59 12.57 -13.43 -11.59
C ARG A 59 12.83 -12.50 -12.77
N LYS A 60 12.84 -11.20 -12.56
CA LYS A 60 13.03 -10.19 -13.61
C LYS A 60 14.45 -9.66 -13.73
N GLY A 61 15.35 -10.08 -12.84
CA GLY A 61 16.73 -9.60 -12.84
C GLY A 61 16.86 -8.13 -12.47
N ILE A 62 16.04 -7.66 -11.53
CA ILE A 62 16.03 -6.25 -11.10
C ILE A 62 17.00 -6.08 -9.94
N PRO A 63 18.01 -5.18 -10.06
CA PRO A 63 18.89 -4.88 -8.93
C PRO A 63 18.16 -4.05 -7.87
N PHE A 64 18.67 -4.09 -6.63
CA PHE A 64 18.05 -3.38 -5.51
C PHE A 64 17.90 -1.88 -5.76
N GLU A 65 18.90 -1.27 -6.38
CA GLU A 65 18.90 0.17 -6.67
C GLU A 65 17.76 0.61 -7.60
N GLU A 66 17.27 -0.32 -8.41
CA GLU A 66 16.18 -0.05 -9.35
C GLU A 66 14.82 -0.55 -8.87
N MET A 67 14.76 -1.08 -7.64
CA MET A 67 13.54 -1.71 -7.11
C MET A 67 12.33 -0.77 -7.18
N GLU A 68 12.48 0.46 -6.74
CA GLU A 68 11.37 1.41 -6.70
C GLU A 68 10.89 1.82 -8.09
N GLU A 69 11.77 1.81 -9.09
CA GLU A 69 11.41 2.16 -10.46
C GLU A 69 10.80 1.00 -11.22
N GLN A 70 11.27 -0.23 -10.97
CA GLN A 70 10.92 -1.41 -11.74
C GLN A 70 9.78 -2.23 -11.14
N VAL A 71 9.56 -2.16 -9.82
CA VAL A 71 8.48 -2.86 -9.15
C VAL A 71 7.31 -1.89 -8.94
N GLU A 72 6.32 -1.97 -9.82
CA GLU A 72 5.21 -1.03 -9.85
C GLU A 72 4.16 -1.27 -8.76
N ASP A 73 4.06 -2.49 -8.24
CA ASP A 73 3.00 -2.89 -7.33
C ASP A 73 3.48 -3.08 -5.88
N ILE A 74 4.40 -2.20 -5.42
CA ILE A 74 4.89 -2.25 -4.05
C ILE A 74 3.75 -2.04 -3.04
N ALA A 75 2.86 -1.12 -3.33
CA ALA A 75 1.74 -0.79 -2.46
C ALA A 75 0.45 -0.69 -3.27
N GLY A 76 -0.67 -1.02 -2.63
CA GLY A 76 -1.97 -0.93 -3.27
C GLY A 76 -3.07 -0.61 -2.28
N ILE A 77 -4.13 0.03 -2.76
CA ILE A 77 -5.33 0.33 -1.99
C ILE A 77 -6.51 -0.33 -2.68
N ARG A 78 -7.32 -1.03 -1.89
CA ARG A 78 -8.52 -1.69 -2.39
C ARG A 78 -9.76 -1.00 -1.81
N ILE A 79 -10.63 -0.56 -2.70
CA ILE A 79 -11.90 0.08 -2.32
C ILE A 79 -13.02 -0.88 -2.68
N ILE A 80 -13.86 -1.18 -1.71
CA ILE A 80 -15.04 -2.03 -1.89
C ILE A 80 -16.27 -1.15 -1.83
N CYS A 81 -17.02 -1.16 -2.90
CA CYS A 81 -18.25 -0.37 -3.06
C CYS A 81 -19.47 -1.26 -2.95
#